data_476f847c71436d13ec3d09a872117d0e
#
_entry.id   476f847c71436d13ec3d09a872117d0e
#
_cell.length_a   1.000
_cell.length_b   1.000
_cell.length_c   1.000
_cell.angle_alpha   90.00
_cell.angle_beta   90.00
_cell.angle_gamma   90.00
#
_symmetry.space_group_name_H-M   'P 1'
#
loop_
_entity.id
_entity.type
_entity.pdbx_description
1 polymer ?
#
loop_
_entity_poly.entity_id
_entity_poly.type
_entity_poly.pdbx_seq_one_letter_code
_entity_poly.pdbx_strand_id
1 'polypeptide(L)'
;MKQKISITIDREMLKRIDSVVDNVIIRNRSQAIEHLVSNSLGENRTAVILSGGDEKSMKISDTEYRITANIGKNTLVEKAVKNLRQNSFKNIFIIARSNILTSVFDILKDGSSYGVKISYIEEKESNGSASSLRLVNGKIKTAFLVVFGDIIFDKINIEELWNQHVRQNAIATLMLTSSPRPSSKGIVKMEGTKILKFEQKPKHSDIYIGFSSMFAAEPELLSYRGSSIEYDVFPKLAEKGLLEGHLSSEKEIHIHTKEDIRKYC
;
A
#
# COMPACT_ATOMS: atom_id res chain seq x y z
N MET A 1 -5.49 9.79 31.24
CA MET A 1 -4.49 9.66 32.33
C MET A 1 -3.31 8.88 31.77
N LYS A 2 -2.06 9.40 31.81
CA LYS A 2 -0.87 8.69 31.32
C LYS A 2 -0.36 7.72 32.37
N GLN A 3 -0.05 6.48 31.98
CA GLN A 3 0.54 5.47 32.84
C GLN A 3 2.03 5.31 32.50
N LYS A 4 2.88 5.23 33.52
CA LYS A 4 4.32 4.97 33.34
C LYS A 4 4.55 3.48 33.13
N ILE A 5 5.27 3.12 32.06
CA ILE A 5 5.70 1.75 31.75
C ILE A 5 7.21 1.71 31.62
N SER A 6 7.80 0.52 31.84
CA SER A 6 9.21 0.25 31.59
C SER A 6 9.31 -0.81 30.50
N ILE A 7 10.14 -0.58 29.50
CA ILE A 7 10.35 -1.48 28.36
C ILE A 7 11.85 -1.67 28.13
N THR A 8 12.23 -2.84 27.66
CA THR A 8 13.59 -3.12 27.16
C THR A 8 13.55 -3.13 25.64
N ILE A 9 14.42 -2.35 25.02
CA ILE A 9 14.49 -2.17 23.56
C ILE A 9 15.92 -2.44 23.12
N ASP A 10 16.09 -3.14 21.99
CA ASP A 10 17.41 -3.35 21.40
C ASP A 10 18.03 -2.03 20.91
N ARG A 11 19.35 -2.05 20.70
CA ARG A 11 20.12 -0.84 20.40
C ARG A 11 19.80 -0.24 19.02
N GLU A 12 19.44 -1.08 18.07
CA GLU A 12 19.11 -0.63 16.71
C GLU A 12 17.72 0.00 16.65
N MET A 13 16.75 -0.61 17.31
CA MET A 13 15.41 -0.05 17.50
C MET A 13 15.46 1.28 18.25
N LEU A 14 16.31 1.39 19.28
CA LEU A 14 16.48 2.64 20.01
C LEU A 14 17.00 3.78 19.13
N LYS A 15 17.96 3.51 18.22
CA LYS A 15 18.43 4.48 17.22
C LYS A 15 17.30 4.93 16.28
N ARG A 16 16.44 4.01 15.87
CA ARG A 16 15.27 4.33 15.03
C ARG A 16 14.29 5.23 15.77
N ILE A 17 14.03 4.98 17.06
CA ILE A 17 13.21 5.83 17.92
C ILE A 17 13.84 7.23 18.02
N ASP A 18 15.15 7.32 18.27
CA ASP A 18 15.87 8.57 18.39
C ASP A 18 15.81 9.40 17.08
N SER A 19 15.78 8.76 15.92
CA SER A 19 15.66 9.45 14.62
C SER A 19 14.30 10.13 14.39
N VAL A 20 13.28 9.82 15.18
CA VAL A 20 11.95 10.43 15.13
C VAL A 20 11.87 11.68 16.01
N VAL A 21 12.81 11.84 16.94
CA VAL A 21 12.89 13.02 17.82
C VAL A 21 13.41 14.22 17.00
N ASP A 22 12.55 15.22 16.78
CA ASP A 22 12.84 16.43 16.01
C ASP A 22 13.11 17.67 16.88
N ASN A 23 12.95 17.55 18.20
CA ASN A 23 13.07 18.61 19.20
C ASN A 23 12.07 19.78 19.04
N VAL A 24 11.13 19.69 18.11
CA VAL A 24 10.08 20.70 17.86
C VAL A 24 8.72 20.16 18.28
N ILE A 25 8.24 19.10 17.63
CA ILE A 25 6.97 18.44 17.90
C ILE A 25 7.19 17.22 18.80
N ILE A 26 8.15 16.38 18.45
CA ILE A 26 8.54 15.19 19.19
C ILE A 26 9.84 15.48 19.93
N ARG A 27 9.72 15.88 21.21
CA ARG A 27 10.82 16.46 21.98
C ARG A 27 11.66 15.44 22.75
N ASN A 28 11.19 14.21 22.88
CA ASN A 28 11.88 13.17 23.65
C ASN A 28 11.46 11.75 23.25
N ARG A 29 12.21 10.74 23.68
CA ARG A 29 11.97 9.32 23.40
C ARG A 29 10.56 8.87 23.78
N SER A 30 10.02 9.31 24.91
CA SER A 30 8.67 8.90 25.34
C SER A 30 7.61 9.40 24.37
N GLN A 31 7.73 10.63 23.87
CA GLN A 31 6.86 11.15 22.83
C GLN A 31 7.06 10.44 21.49
N ALA A 32 8.31 10.09 21.15
CA ALA A 32 8.60 9.31 19.94
C ALA A 32 7.95 7.91 20.01
N ILE A 33 8.08 7.23 21.16
CA ILE A 33 7.43 5.92 21.38
C ILE A 33 5.91 6.07 21.32
N GLU A 34 5.33 7.05 22.04
CA GLU A 34 3.88 7.31 22.01
C GLU A 34 3.39 7.59 20.58
N HIS A 35 4.13 8.40 19.81
CA HIS A 35 3.84 8.70 18.40
C HIS A 35 3.90 7.44 17.52
N LEU A 36 4.96 6.64 17.64
CA LEU A 36 5.14 5.42 16.87
C LEU A 36 4.07 4.37 17.22
N VAL A 37 3.77 4.20 18.52
CA VAL A 37 2.73 3.29 18.99
C VAL A 37 1.34 3.74 18.53
N SER A 38 1.01 5.03 18.63
CA SER A 38 -0.26 5.58 18.13
C SER A 38 -0.41 5.39 16.62
N ASN A 39 0.67 5.56 15.86
CA ASN A 39 0.67 5.30 14.42
C ASN A 39 0.48 3.80 14.09
N SER A 40 1.10 2.92 14.87
CA SER A 40 1.00 1.47 14.69
C SER A 40 -0.35 0.91 15.17
N LEU A 41 -0.89 1.43 16.28
CA LEU A 41 -2.17 1.01 16.85
C LEU A 41 -3.40 1.65 16.18
N GLY A 42 -3.21 2.58 15.23
CA GLY A 42 -4.26 2.88 14.30
C GLY A 42 -4.92 4.25 14.35
N GLU A 43 -4.41 5.24 15.08
CA GLU A 43 -5.03 6.58 15.00
C GLU A 43 -4.58 7.42 13.79
N ASN A 44 -3.38 7.14 13.22
CA ASN A 44 -2.80 7.88 12.10
C ASN A 44 -1.98 6.98 11.16
N ARG A 45 -2.54 5.86 10.73
CA ARG A 45 -1.89 4.94 9.78
C ARG A 45 -1.56 5.65 8.46
N THR A 46 -0.50 5.19 7.82
CA THR A 46 -0.05 5.72 6.52
C THR A 46 -0.41 4.75 5.40
N ALA A 47 -0.94 5.27 4.29
CA ALA A 47 -1.16 4.51 3.07
C ALA A 47 -0.49 5.19 1.87
N VAL A 48 -0.14 4.38 0.87
CA VAL A 48 0.34 4.81 -0.44
C VAL A 48 -0.63 4.30 -1.50
N ILE A 49 -1.20 5.21 -2.28
CA ILE A 49 -1.93 4.87 -3.50
C ILE A 49 -0.91 4.96 -4.65
N LEU A 50 -0.61 3.80 -5.23
CA LEU A 50 0.37 3.65 -6.30
C LEU A 50 -0.34 3.67 -7.66
N SER A 51 -0.22 4.77 -8.39
CA SER A 51 -0.80 4.97 -9.72
C SER A 51 0.25 5.48 -10.72
N GLY A 52 1.50 5.08 -10.50
CA GLY A 52 2.62 5.32 -11.40
C GLY A 52 2.61 4.41 -12.62
N GLY A 53 3.54 4.68 -13.54
CA GLY A 53 3.70 3.92 -14.76
C GLY A 53 3.59 4.78 -16.02
N ASP A 54 3.53 4.12 -17.18
CA ASP A 54 3.33 4.82 -18.45
C ASP A 54 1.95 5.51 -18.48
N GLU A 55 1.93 6.81 -18.72
CA GLU A 55 0.72 7.62 -18.66
C GLU A 55 -0.38 7.13 -19.62
N LYS A 56 0.00 6.66 -20.82
CA LYS A 56 -0.96 6.13 -21.80
C LYS A 56 -1.65 4.88 -21.27
N SER A 57 -0.92 4.02 -20.57
CA SER A 57 -1.48 2.81 -19.97
C SER A 57 -2.40 3.07 -18.77
N MET A 58 -2.29 4.25 -18.16
CA MET A 58 -3.16 4.68 -17.05
C MET A 58 -4.47 5.32 -17.51
N LYS A 59 -4.63 5.58 -18.80
CA LYS A 59 -5.87 6.14 -19.38
C LYS A 59 -6.95 5.06 -19.51
N ILE A 60 -8.19 5.47 -19.28
CA ILE A 60 -9.40 4.68 -19.55
C ILE A 60 -10.13 5.20 -20.80
N SER A 61 -9.86 6.46 -21.17
CA SER A 61 -10.24 7.12 -22.41
C SER A 61 -9.24 8.24 -22.73
N ASP A 62 -9.42 8.95 -23.84
CA ASP A 62 -8.50 10.02 -24.25
C ASP A 62 -8.37 11.14 -23.20
N THR A 63 -9.42 11.38 -22.43
CA THR A 63 -9.53 12.49 -21.46
C THR A 63 -9.59 12.04 -19.99
N GLU A 64 -9.61 10.73 -19.69
CA GLU A 64 -9.87 10.23 -18.35
C GLU A 64 -8.84 9.17 -17.95
N TYR A 65 -8.34 9.27 -16.74
CA TYR A 65 -7.45 8.27 -16.13
C TYR A 65 -8.24 7.26 -15.30
N ARG A 66 -7.72 6.03 -15.17
CA ARG A 66 -8.34 4.96 -14.36
C ARG A 66 -8.66 5.42 -12.95
N ILE A 67 -7.67 6.04 -12.28
CA ILE A 67 -7.79 6.50 -10.90
C ILE A 67 -8.86 7.59 -10.69
N THR A 68 -9.16 8.39 -11.72
CA THR A 68 -10.18 9.44 -11.69
C THR A 68 -11.51 9.03 -12.29
N ALA A 69 -11.61 7.78 -12.79
CA ALA A 69 -12.82 7.26 -13.41
C ALA A 69 -14.02 7.28 -12.45
N ASN A 70 -15.18 7.69 -12.97
CA ASN A 70 -16.42 7.76 -12.20
C ASN A 70 -16.99 6.37 -11.93
N ILE A 71 -17.16 6.02 -10.67
CA ILE A 71 -17.73 4.76 -10.17
C ILE A 71 -19.00 5.08 -9.37
N GLY A 72 -20.12 5.18 -10.07
CA GLY A 72 -21.38 5.66 -9.48
C GLY A 72 -21.31 7.15 -9.12
N LYS A 73 -21.50 7.48 -7.83
CA LYS A 73 -21.49 8.87 -7.34
C LYS A 73 -20.10 9.42 -6.99
N ASN A 74 -19.07 8.61 -7.00
CA ASN A 74 -17.70 8.98 -6.61
C ASN A 74 -16.72 8.53 -7.69
N THR A 75 -15.58 9.18 -7.75
CA THR A 75 -14.45 8.67 -8.53
C THR A 75 -13.77 7.49 -7.83
N LEU A 76 -12.98 6.72 -8.57
CA LEU A 76 -12.24 5.59 -8.01
C LEU A 76 -11.33 6.03 -6.84
N VAL A 77 -10.61 7.14 -7.00
CA VAL A 77 -9.73 7.67 -5.94
C VAL A 77 -10.50 8.16 -4.72
N GLU A 78 -11.69 8.76 -4.88
CA GLU A 78 -12.53 9.12 -3.75
C GLU A 78 -12.99 7.90 -2.95
N LYS A 79 -13.39 6.83 -3.66
CA LYS A 79 -13.74 5.55 -3.00
C LYS A 79 -12.55 4.99 -2.23
N ALA A 80 -11.36 4.97 -2.84
CA ALA A 80 -10.15 4.51 -2.18
C ALA A 80 -9.83 5.33 -0.92
N VAL A 81 -9.85 6.66 -1.01
CA VAL A 81 -9.58 7.56 0.13
C VAL A 81 -10.61 7.40 1.25
N LYS A 82 -11.91 7.29 0.92
CA LYS A 82 -12.99 7.07 1.90
C LYS A 82 -12.81 5.73 2.63
N ASN A 83 -12.49 4.65 1.89
CA ASN A 83 -12.25 3.34 2.48
C ASN A 83 -11.00 3.35 3.37
N LEU A 84 -9.90 3.92 2.91
CA LEU A 84 -8.68 4.08 3.71
C LEU A 84 -8.96 4.87 4.98
N ARG A 85 -9.71 5.97 4.90
CA ARG A 85 -10.10 6.78 6.07
C ARG A 85 -10.94 6.00 7.08
N GLN A 86 -11.88 5.17 6.62
CA GLN A 86 -12.69 4.29 7.47
C GLN A 86 -11.83 3.27 8.23
N ASN A 87 -10.71 2.84 7.65
CA ASN A 87 -9.72 1.93 8.24
C ASN A 87 -8.57 2.66 8.95
N SER A 88 -8.79 3.92 9.38
CA SER A 88 -7.83 4.74 10.16
C SER A 88 -6.56 5.17 9.43
N PHE A 89 -6.49 5.02 8.10
CA PHE A 89 -5.40 5.57 7.30
C PHE A 89 -5.67 7.05 7.03
N LYS A 90 -5.04 7.92 7.82
CA LYS A 90 -5.24 9.39 7.73
C LYS A 90 -4.12 10.11 6.97
N ASN A 91 -2.95 9.49 6.82
CA ASN A 91 -1.84 10.02 6.02
C ASN A 91 -1.77 9.24 4.71
N ILE A 92 -2.08 9.88 3.58
CA ILE A 92 -2.14 9.21 2.28
C ILE A 92 -1.13 9.86 1.34
N PHE A 93 -0.22 9.06 0.80
CA PHE A 93 0.66 9.45 -0.30
C PHE A 93 0.04 8.96 -1.62
N ILE A 94 -0.01 9.81 -2.62
CA ILE A 94 -0.46 9.44 -3.97
C ILE A 94 0.72 9.64 -4.92
N ILE A 95 1.15 8.54 -5.55
CA ILE A 95 2.28 8.53 -6.48
C ILE A 95 1.74 8.35 -7.90
N ALA A 96 1.97 9.31 -8.78
CA ALA A 96 1.58 9.23 -10.18
C ALA A 96 2.37 10.23 -11.04
N ARG A 97 2.14 10.20 -12.36
CA ARG A 97 2.64 11.21 -13.31
C ARG A 97 1.96 12.56 -13.07
N SER A 98 2.63 13.65 -13.42
CA SER A 98 2.17 15.03 -13.18
C SER A 98 0.73 15.29 -13.61
N ASN A 99 0.35 14.91 -14.85
CA ASN A 99 -1.00 15.13 -15.38
C ASN A 99 -2.07 14.35 -14.57
N ILE A 100 -1.74 13.12 -14.13
CA ILE A 100 -2.62 12.31 -13.29
C ILE A 100 -2.77 12.99 -11.92
N LEU A 101 -1.66 13.44 -11.32
CA LEU A 101 -1.70 14.13 -10.02
C LEU A 101 -2.53 15.41 -10.07
N THR A 102 -2.43 16.19 -11.16
CA THR A 102 -3.26 17.38 -11.36
C THR A 102 -4.75 17.01 -11.34
N SER A 103 -5.15 15.99 -12.11
CA SER A 103 -6.54 15.53 -12.14
C SER A 103 -7.02 14.99 -10.79
N VAL A 104 -6.17 14.28 -10.05
CA VAL A 104 -6.48 13.78 -8.70
C VAL A 104 -6.55 14.93 -7.69
N PHE A 105 -5.65 15.92 -7.80
CA PHE A 105 -5.67 17.11 -6.94
C PHE A 105 -6.95 17.92 -7.12
N ASP A 106 -7.46 18.04 -8.36
CA ASP A 106 -8.71 18.74 -8.62
C ASP A 106 -9.91 18.13 -7.88
N ILE A 107 -9.89 16.82 -7.65
CA ILE A 107 -10.92 16.07 -6.93
C ILE A 107 -10.72 16.14 -5.41
N LEU A 108 -9.51 15.82 -4.94
CA LEU A 108 -9.25 15.56 -3.51
C LEU A 108 -8.69 16.76 -2.76
N LYS A 109 -8.09 17.74 -3.45
CA LYS A 109 -7.36 18.87 -2.88
C LYS A 109 -6.31 18.39 -1.86
N ASP A 110 -6.27 18.93 -0.66
CA ASP A 110 -5.36 18.52 0.44
C ASP A 110 -5.86 17.32 1.24
N GLY A 111 -7.06 16.81 0.94
CA GLY A 111 -7.71 15.69 1.63
C GLY A 111 -8.52 16.09 2.87
N SER A 112 -8.49 17.36 3.30
CA SER A 112 -9.15 17.81 4.52
C SER A 112 -10.66 17.55 4.52
N SER A 113 -11.33 17.70 3.38
CA SER A 113 -12.76 17.41 3.20
C SER A 113 -13.10 15.92 3.37
N TYR A 114 -12.12 15.03 3.25
CA TYR A 114 -12.25 13.59 3.49
C TYR A 114 -11.74 13.17 4.89
N GLY A 115 -11.25 14.12 5.70
CA GLY A 115 -10.67 13.86 7.02
C GLY A 115 -9.33 13.12 6.98
N VAL A 116 -8.56 13.33 5.91
CA VAL A 116 -7.21 12.80 5.70
C VAL A 116 -6.25 13.91 5.30
N LYS A 117 -4.95 13.62 5.40
CA LYS A 117 -3.88 14.46 4.82
C LYS A 117 -3.33 13.76 3.59
N ILE A 118 -3.35 14.42 2.44
CA ILE A 118 -2.82 13.88 1.19
C ILE A 118 -1.50 14.55 0.85
N SER A 119 -0.52 13.73 0.46
CA SER A 119 0.78 14.14 -0.05
C SER A 119 0.95 13.61 -1.47
N TYR A 120 1.12 14.50 -2.43
CA TYR A 120 1.28 14.18 -3.84
C TYR A 120 2.76 14.01 -4.18
N ILE A 121 3.12 12.89 -4.80
CA ILE A 121 4.50 12.55 -5.18
C ILE A 121 4.55 12.34 -6.69
N GLU A 122 5.25 13.23 -7.38
CA GLU A 122 5.41 13.11 -8.83
C GLU A 122 6.41 12.01 -9.20
N GLU A 123 5.96 11.10 -10.07
CA GLU A 123 6.80 10.15 -10.79
C GLU A 123 7.22 10.77 -12.13
N LYS A 124 8.45 11.26 -12.20
CA LYS A 124 8.98 11.91 -13.42
C LYS A 124 9.25 10.92 -14.56
N GLU A 125 9.68 9.70 -14.22
CA GLU A 125 10.01 8.63 -15.15
C GLU A 125 9.36 7.32 -14.71
N SER A 126 8.79 6.58 -15.67
CA SER A 126 8.18 5.28 -15.41
C SER A 126 9.25 4.18 -15.42
N ASN A 127 9.82 3.90 -14.26
CA ASN A 127 10.86 2.89 -14.07
C ASN A 127 10.35 1.66 -13.29
N GLY A 128 9.04 1.44 -13.28
CA GLY A 128 8.36 0.30 -12.66
C GLY A 128 7.92 0.53 -11.21
N SER A 129 7.04 -0.35 -10.72
CA SER A 129 6.30 -0.21 -9.44
C SER A 129 7.20 -0.04 -8.21
N ALA A 130 8.34 -0.75 -8.14
CA ALA A 130 9.28 -0.60 -7.03
C ALA A 130 10.03 0.75 -7.09
N SER A 131 10.33 1.25 -8.29
CA SER A 131 10.96 2.56 -8.46
C SER A 131 10.02 3.68 -8.04
N SER A 132 8.75 3.60 -8.44
CA SER A 132 7.71 4.54 -8.04
C SER A 132 7.54 4.53 -6.52
N LEU A 133 7.43 3.35 -5.90
CA LEU A 133 7.25 3.26 -4.45
C LEU A 133 8.44 3.83 -3.67
N ARG A 134 9.68 3.69 -4.17
CA ARG A 134 10.87 4.30 -3.53
C ARG A 134 10.84 5.83 -3.45
N LEU A 135 9.98 6.54 -4.18
CA LEU A 135 9.84 7.99 -4.08
C LEU A 135 9.35 8.47 -2.71
N VAL A 136 8.77 7.56 -1.90
CA VAL A 136 8.41 7.86 -0.51
C VAL A 136 9.47 7.42 0.50
N ASN A 137 10.63 6.94 0.05
CA ASN A 137 11.74 6.60 0.94
C ASN A 137 12.20 7.82 1.76
N GLY A 138 12.41 7.62 3.06
CA GLY A 138 12.73 8.70 4.01
C GLY A 138 11.54 9.57 4.43
N LYS A 139 10.38 9.48 3.74
CA LYS A 139 9.14 10.18 4.10
C LYS A 139 8.25 9.33 5.01
N ILE A 140 8.27 8.00 4.86
CA ILE A 140 7.54 7.03 5.66
C ILE A 140 8.53 6.34 6.60
N LYS A 141 8.23 6.34 7.90
CA LYS A 141 9.12 5.83 8.95
C LYS A 141 8.50 4.71 9.79
N THR A 142 7.27 4.33 9.52
CA THR A 142 6.51 3.29 10.19
C THR A 142 5.87 2.38 9.16
N ALA A 143 5.32 1.25 9.57
CA ALA A 143 4.54 0.39 8.70
C ALA A 143 3.50 1.17 7.89
N PHE A 144 3.26 0.78 6.66
CA PHE A 144 2.34 1.44 5.74
C PHE A 144 1.62 0.45 4.84
N LEU A 145 0.43 0.85 4.38
CA LEU A 145 -0.34 0.09 3.39
C LEU A 145 -0.03 0.62 1.99
N VAL A 146 0.11 -0.28 1.03
CA VAL A 146 0.17 0.07 -0.40
C VAL A 146 -1.07 -0.48 -1.08
N VAL A 147 -1.73 0.37 -1.86
CA VAL A 147 -2.90 0.01 -2.69
C VAL A 147 -2.64 0.51 -4.11
N PHE A 148 -2.89 -0.32 -5.11
CA PHE A 148 -2.78 0.11 -6.49
C PHE A 148 -3.99 0.98 -6.86
N GLY A 149 -3.74 2.03 -7.65
CA GLY A 149 -4.73 3.08 -7.91
C GLY A 149 -5.84 2.72 -8.92
N ASP A 150 -5.85 1.48 -9.41
CA ASP A 150 -6.81 0.98 -10.40
C ASP A 150 -7.73 -0.12 -9.86
N ILE A 151 -7.85 -0.25 -8.53
CA ILE A 151 -8.70 -1.26 -7.88
C ILE A 151 -9.80 -0.66 -7.00
N ILE A 152 -10.94 -1.35 -6.97
CA ILE A 152 -11.99 -1.19 -5.96
C ILE A 152 -11.82 -2.32 -4.94
N PHE A 153 -11.80 -1.96 -3.67
CA PHE A 153 -11.54 -2.90 -2.55
C PHE A 153 -12.48 -2.67 -1.36
N ASP A 154 -13.69 -2.16 -1.65
CA ASP A 154 -14.68 -1.79 -0.62
C ASP A 154 -15.09 -2.95 0.29
N LYS A 155 -15.02 -4.19 -0.21
CA LYS A 155 -15.39 -5.41 0.54
C LYS A 155 -14.22 -6.07 1.26
N ILE A 156 -12.98 -5.69 0.94
CA ILE A 156 -11.79 -6.30 1.52
C ILE A 156 -11.58 -5.79 2.95
N ASN A 157 -11.36 -6.70 3.90
CA ASN A 157 -11.06 -6.37 5.27
C ASN A 157 -9.57 -5.99 5.43
N ILE A 158 -9.28 -4.70 5.28
CA ILE A 158 -7.92 -4.14 5.42
C ILE A 158 -7.42 -4.26 6.86
N GLU A 159 -8.33 -4.19 7.83
CA GLU A 159 -7.98 -4.24 9.25
C GLU A 159 -7.36 -5.61 9.63
N GLU A 160 -7.86 -6.71 9.07
CA GLU A 160 -7.28 -8.04 9.28
C GLU A 160 -5.87 -8.15 8.69
N LEU A 161 -5.67 -7.67 7.45
CA LEU A 161 -4.33 -7.59 6.83
C LEU A 161 -3.36 -6.79 7.71
N TRP A 162 -3.79 -5.60 8.15
CA TRP A 162 -2.98 -4.73 8.98
C TRP A 162 -2.61 -5.36 10.31
N ASN A 163 -3.59 -5.93 11.00
CA ASN A 163 -3.38 -6.58 12.30
C ASN A 163 -2.48 -7.81 12.19
N GLN A 164 -2.57 -8.58 11.10
CA GLN A 164 -1.67 -9.68 10.83
C GLN A 164 -0.25 -9.16 10.61
N HIS A 165 -0.06 -8.13 9.76
CA HIS A 165 1.25 -7.55 9.48
C HIS A 165 1.96 -7.04 10.73
N VAL A 166 1.25 -6.28 11.58
CA VAL A 166 1.82 -5.73 12.83
C VAL A 166 2.23 -6.82 13.83
N ARG A 167 1.59 -7.99 13.81
CA ARG A 167 1.90 -9.12 14.70
C ARG A 167 3.04 -9.99 14.20
N GLN A 168 3.39 -9.90 12.93
CA GLN A 168 4.39 -10.76 12.28
C GLN A 168 5.69 -9.98 12.05
N ASN A 169 6.81 -10.70 12.05
CA ASN A 169 8.12 -10.12 11.76
C ASN A 169 8.45 -10.26 10.26
N ALA A 170 7.61 -9.65 9.41
CA ALA A 170 7.76 -9.66 7.97
C ALA A 170 8.02 -8.25 7.43
N ILE A 171 8.77 -8.14 6.34
CA ILE A 171 8.96 -6.86 5.65
C ILE A 171 7.71 -6.48 4.84
N ALA A 172 6.97 -7.48 4.35
CA ALA A 172 5.68 -7.23 3.71
C ALA A 172 4.71 -8.39 3.97
N THR A 173 3.42 -8.04 4.06
CA THR A 173 2.29 -8.98 4.12
C THR A 173 1.34 -8.68 2.98
N LEU A 174 1.20 -9.63 2.05
CA LEU A 174 0.39 -9.48 0.85
C LEU A 174 -1.07 -9.82 1.14
N MET A 175 -1.99 -9.03 0.62
CA MET A 175 -3.38 -9.46 0.47
C MET A 175 -3.47 -10.48 -0.65
N LEU A 176 -4.05 -11.63 -0.37
CA LEU A 176 -4.16 -12.76 -1.30
C LEU A 176 -5.63 -13.16 -1.47
N THR A 177 -5.98 -13.54 -2.70
CA THR A 177 -7.31 -14.03 -3.05
C THR A 177 -7.22 -15.23 -3.97
N SER A 178 -8.32 -15.97 -4.11
CA SER A 178 -8.39 -17.03 -5.10
C SER A 178 -8.29 -16.45 -6.52
N SER A 179 -7.46 -17.04 -7.37
CA SER A 179 -7.23 -16.60 -8.75
C SER A 179 -7.56 -17.73 -9.75
N PRO A 180 -8.73 -17.71 -10.41
CA PRO A 180 -9.09 -18.74 -11.39
C PRO A 180 -8.23 -18.68 -12.66
N ARG A 181 -7.51 -17.60 -12.89
CA ARG A 181 -6.55 -17.42 -14.00
C ARG A 181 -5.17 -17.05 -13.46
N PRO A 182 -4.36 -18.04 -13.05
CA PRO A 182 -3.04 -17.82 -12.46
C PRO A 182 -2.10 -16.99 -13.35
N SER A 183 -2.14 -17.18 -14.66
CA SER A 183 -1.30 -16.46 -15.62
C SER A 183 -1.55 -14.94 -15.70
N SER A 184 -2.62 -14.44 -15.07
CA SER A 184 -2.94 -13.00 -15.08
C SER A 184 -2.42 -12.23 -13.87
N LYS A 185 -1.98 -12.92 -12.81
CA LYS A 185 -1.61 -12.34 -11.50
C LYS A 185 -0.28 -12.86 -10.98
N GLY A 186 0.24 -12.24 -9.95
CA GLY A 186 1.30 -12.82 -9.12
C GLY A 186 0.72 -13.96 -8.29
N ILE A 187 1.36 -15.14 -8.35
CA ILE A 187 0.92 -16.37 -7.68
C ILE A 187 1.87 -16.69 -6.54
N VAL A 188 1.34 -17.23 -5.44
CA VAL A 188 2.12 -17.54 -4.26
C VAL A 188 2.00 -19.01 -3.86
N LYS A 189 3.13 -19.62 -3.46
CA LYS A 189 3.16 -20.88 -2.72
C LYS A 189 3.39 -20.55 -1.24
N MET A 190 2.56 -21.10 -0.36
CA MET A 190 2.57 -20.78 1.07
C MET A 190 2.70 -22.01 1.94
N GLU A 191 3.22 -21.79 3.17
CA GLU A 191 3.14 -22.70 4.30
C GLU A 191 2.67 -21.87 5.52
N GLY A 192 1.48 -22.18 6.02
CA GLY A 192 0.80 -21.28 6.95
C GLY A 192 0.57 -19.90 6.32
N THR A 193 1.05 -18.86 6.99
CA THR A 193 1.01 -17.47 6.47
C THR A 193 2.27 -17.10 5.68
N LYS A 194 3.34 -17.90 5.77
CA LYS A 194 4.61 -17.62 5.12
C LYS A 194 4.57 -17.91 3.62
N ILE A 195 4.95 -16.93 2.81
CA ILE A 195 5.11 -17.12 1.36
C ILE A 195 6.49 -17.71 1.09
N LEU A 196 6.50 -18.94 0.55
CA LEU A 196 7.73 -19.67 0.19
C LEU A 196 8.22 -19.29 -1.21
N LYS A 197 7.29 -18.95 -2.11
CA LYS A 197 7.59 -18.55 -3.49
C LYS A 197 6.55 -17.54 -3.97
N PHE A 198 7.02 -16.50 -4.64
CA PHE A 198 6.20 -15.57 -5.41
C PHE A 198 6.61 -15.63 -6.88
N GLU A 199 5.65 -15.76 -7.79
CA GLU A 199 5.90 -15.81 -9.22
C GLU A 199 4.89 -14.94 -9.97
N GLN A 200 5.37 -13.91 -10.66
CA GLN A 200 4.53 -12.96 -11.38
C GLN A 200 4.13 -13.51 -12.74
N LYS A 201 2.82 -13.66 -12.97
CA LYS A 201 2.20 -14.08 -14.24
C LYS A 201 2.87 -15.32 -14.86
N PRO A 202 2.92 -16.47 -14.15
CA PRO A 202 3.50 -17.68 -14.66
C PRO A 202 2.76 -18.15 -15.92
N LYS A 203 3.47 -18.75 -16.87
CA LYS A 203 2.83 -19.32 -18.08
C LYS A 203 1.86 -20.45 -17.73
N HIS A 204 2.24 -21.28 -16.77
CA HIS A 204 1.44 -22.40 -16.23
C HIS A 204 1.58 -22.44 -14.72
N SER A 205 0.50 -22.70 -14.01
CA SER A 205 0.50 -22.89 -12.57
C SER A 205 -0.72 -23.68 -12.13
N ASP A 206 -0.50 -24.62 -11.21
CA ASP A 206 -1.56 -25.34 -10.47
C ASP A 206 -1.93 -24.65 -9.17
N ILE A 207 -1.35 -23.48 -8.91
CA ILE A 207 -1.62 -22.67 -7.73
C ILE A 207 -2.63 -21.59 -8.09
N TYR A 208 -3.74 -21.56 -7.33
CA TYR A 208 -4.87 -20.64 -7.54
C TYR A 208 -4.97 -19.57 -6.45
N ILE A 209 -3.87 -19.27 -5.75
CA ILE A 209 -3.78 -18.19 -4.77
C ILE A 209 -2.96 -17.07 -5.39
N GLY A 210 -3.57 -15.90 -5.54
CA GLY A 210 -2.98 -14.76 -6.24
C GLY A 210 -2.92 -13.49 -5.41
N PHE A 211 -1.96 -12.64 -5.73
CA PHE A 211 -1.78 -11.31 -5.15
C PHE A 211 -2.92 -10.36 -5.57
N SER A 212 -3.48 -9.65 -4.60
CA SER A 212 -4.64 -8.77 -4.73
C SER A 212 -4.28 -7.28 -4.80
N SER A 213 -3.18 -6.92 -5.45
CA SER A 213 -2.74 -5.53 -5.68
C SER A 213 -2.80 -4.60 -4.45
N MET A 214 -2.63 -5.20 -3.26
CA MET A 214 -2.62 -4.52 -1.97
C MET A 214 -1.71 -5.29 -1.00
N PHE A 215 -0.93 -4.56 -0.19
CA PHE A 215 -0.06 -5.15 0.83
C PHE A 215 0.29 -4.15 1.92
N ALA A 216 0.53 -4.63 3.12
CA ALA A 216 1.17 -3.87 4.19
C ALA A 216 2.68 -4.10 4.16
N ALA A 217 3.47 -3.10 4.51
CA ALA A 217 4.92 -3.18 4.48
C ALA A 217 5.60 -2.33 5.55
N GLU A 218 6.80 -2.77 5.94
CA GLU A 218 7.74 -1.99 6.73
C GLU A 218 8.57 -1.05 5.83
N PRO A 219 9.09 0.08 6.35
CA PRO A 219 9.92 1.02 5.58
C PRO A 219 11.16 0.37 4.94
N GLU A 220 11.66 -0.72 5.49
CA GLU A 220 12.77 -1.51 4.96
C GLU A 220 12.53 -1.99 3.54
N LEU A 221 11.29 -2.23 3.16
CA LEU A 221 10.91 -2.60 1.79
C LEU A 221 11.44 -1.59 0.77
N LEU A 222 11.44 -0.30 1.11
CA LEU A 222 11.89 0.79 0.24
C LEU A 222 13.39 0.76 -0.06
N SER A 223 14.19 -0.02 0.70
CA SER A 223 15.62 -0.22 0.46
C SER A 223 15.93 -1.31 -0.58
N TYR A 224 14.96 -2.18 -0.90
CA TYR A 224 15.15 -3.26 -1.87
C TYR A 224 15.24 -2.71 -3.30
N ARG A 225 16.31 -3.13 -4.00
CA ARG A 225 16.57 -2.72 -5.37
C ARG A 225 15.80 -3.59 -6.36
N GLY A 226 15.29 -2.96 -7.41
CA GLY A 226 14.53 -3.56 -8.50
C GLY A 226 13.69 -2.49 -9.18
N SER A 227 13.13 -2.77 -10.33
CA SER A 227 12.17 -1.92 -11.03
C SER A 227 10.73 -2.29 -10.68
N SER A 228 10.43 -3.57 -10.58
CA SER A 228 9.10 -4.09 -10.25
C SER A 228 9.04 -4.66 -8.83
N ILE A 229 7.98 -4.33 -8.11
CA ILE A 229 7.69 -4.96 -6.80
C ILE A 229 7.46 -6.46 -7.00
N GLU A 230 6.69 -6.81 -8.02
CA GLU A 230 6.22 -8.19 -8.25
C GLU A 230 7.30 -9.08 -8.91
N TYR A 231 8.12 -8.53 -9.81
CA TYR A 231 9.18 -9.31 -10.47
C TYR A 231 10.50 -9.33 -9.69
N ASP A 232 10.82 -8.24 -8.96
CA ASP A 232 12.16 -8.09 -8.41
C ASP A 232 12.19 -8.14 -6.88
N VAL A 233 11.17 -7.59 -6.19
CA VAL A 233 11.20 -7.41 -4.73
C VAL A 233 10.53 -8.57 -4.02
N PHE A 234 9.28 -8.91 -4.34
CA PHE A 234 8.56 -9.99 -3.66
C PHE A 234 9.24 -11.36 -3.78
N PRO A 235 9.78 -11.79 -4.94
CA PRO A 235 10.54 -13.05 -5.01
C PRO A 235 11.72 -13.08 -4.03
N LYS A 236 12.50 -11.99 -3.96
CA LYS A 236 13.64 -11.88 -3.03
C LYS A 236 13.23 -11.90 -1.56
N LEU A 237 12.10 -11.28 -1.22
CA LEU A 237 11.57 -11.34 0.14
C LEU A 237 11.09 -12.75 0.49
N ALA A 238 10.43 -13.44 -0.43
CA ALA A 238 9.99 -14.82 -0.25
C ALA A 238 11.18 -15.77 0.00
N GLU A 239 12.23 -15.68 -0.82
CA GLU A 239 13.48 -16.47 -0.65
C GLU A 239 14.12 -16.24 0.72
N LYS A 240 14.04 -15.03 1.26
CA LYS A 240 14.59 -14.69 2.58
C LYS A 240 13.64 -15.01 3.75
N GLY A 241 12.41 -15.48 3.47
CA GLY A 241 11.38 -15.72 4.47
C GLY A 241 10.85 -14.46 5.15
N LEU A 242 10.87 -13.33 4.45
CA LEU A 242 10.45 -12.01 4.92
C LEU A 242 9.13 -11.55 4.27
N LEU A 243 8.42 -12.46 3.59
CA LEU A 243 7.16 -12.22 2.92
C LEU A 243 6.08 -13.11 3.50
N GLU A 244 4.99 -12.50 3.94
CA GLU A 244 3.81 -13.18 4.49
C GLU A 244 2.59 -12.93 3.60
N GLY A 245 1.56 -13.74 3.77
CA GLY A 245 0.30 -13.62 3.03
C GLY A 245 -0.91 -13.66 3.96
N HIS A 246 -1.88 -12.82 3.68
CA HIS A 246 -3.21 -12.80 4.29
C HIS A 246 -4.24 -13.22 3.26
N LEU A 247 -4.96 -14.31 3.51
CA LEU A 247 -6.01 -14.82 2.62
C LEU A 247 -7.32 -14.10 2.88
N SER A 248 -7.88 -13.46 1.84
CA SER A 248 -9.20 -12.86 1.86
C SER A 248 -10.20 -13.70 1.07
N SER A 249 -11.43 -13.82 1.59
CA SER A 249 -12.58 -14.38 0.84
C SER A 249 -13.09 -13.40 -0.22
N GLU A 250 -12.91 -12.11 0.00
CA GLU A 250 -13.32 -11.04 -0.89
C GLU A 250 -12.23 -10.69 -1.89
N LYS A 251 -12.64 -10.20 -3.07
CA LYS A 251 -11.74 -9.87 -4.17
C LYS A 251 -11.83 -8.39 -4.50
N GLU A 252 -10.69 -7.85 -4.90
CA GLU A 252 -10.63 -6.56 -5.57
C GLU A 252 -11.24 -6.61 -6.97
N ILE A 253 -11.71 -5.47 -7.45
CA ILE A 253 -12.19 -5.30 -8.82
C ILE A 253 -11.24 -4.33 -9.52
N HIS A 254 -10.63 -4.78 -10.61
CA HIS A 254 -9.74 -3.95 -11.42
C HIS A 254 -10.54 -3.10 -12.41
N ILE A 255 -10.20 -1.84 -12.52
CA ILE A 255 -10.79 -0.87 -13.44
C ILE A 255 -9.75 -0.50 -14.50
N HIS A 256 -9.75 -1.22 -15.60
CA HIS A 256 -8.86 -0.96 -16.74
C HIS A 256 -9.58 -0.35 -17.93
N THR A 257 -10.88 -0.61 -18.06
CA THR A 257 -11.70 -0.21 -19.19
C THR A 257 -13.05 0.37 -18.77
N LYS A 258 -13.73 1.07 -19.68
CA LYS A 258 -15.11 1.53 -19.44
C LYS A 258 -16.09 0.37 -19.23
N GLU A 259 -15.80 -0.81 -19.77
CA GLU A 259 -16.63 -1.99 -19.57
C GLU A 259 -16.55 -2.50 -18.13
N ASP A 260 -15.35 -2.42 -17.50
CA ASP A 260 -15.20 -2.80 -16.09
C ASP A 260 -16.05 -1.91 -15.17
N ILE A 261 -16.13 -0.60 -15.49
CA ILE A 261 -17.01 0.33 -14.77
C ILE A 261 -18.47 -0.08 -14.91
N ARG A 262 -18.92 -0.36 -16.13
CA ARG A 262 -20.32 -0.76 -16.40
C ARG A 262 -20.74 -2.06 -15.70
N LYS A 263 -19.79 -3.00 -15.53
CA LYS A 263 -20.04 -4.25 -14.82
C LYS A 263 -20.14 -4.07 -13.30
N TYR A 264 -19.51 -3.01 -12.77
CA TYR A 264 -19.54 -2.73 -11.34
C TYR A 264 -20.74 -1.84 -10.94
N CYS A 265 -21.15 -0.90 -11.76
CA CYS A 265 -22.30 -0.01 -11.55
C CYS A 265 -23.60 -0.66 -11.99
#